data_e8eadc333e52c5c8865c6d2327fe1d20
#
_entry.id   e8eadc333e52c5c8865c6d2327fe1d20
#
_cell.length_a   1.000
_cell.length_b   1.000
_cell.length_c   1.000
_cell.angle_alpha   90.00
_cell.angle_beta   90.00
_cell.angle_gamma   90.00
#
_symmetry.space_group_name_H-M   'P 1'
#
loop_
_entity.id
_entity.type
_entity.pdbx_description
1 polymer ?
#
loop_
_entity_poly.entity_id
_entity_poly.type
_entity_poly.pdbx_seq_one_letter_code
_entity_poly.pdbx_strand_id
1 'polypeptide(L)'
;MLDPTLQAQLKAYLEKLRQPIELIASLDDSDASRELDELLGEIAALSDKVTTVRRDDDARRPSFAIAPVGGEARVRFAGIPLGHEFTSLVLALLQVGGHPSREEQDLLEQVRGLEGDYAFETYFSLSCQSCPDTVQALNLRAVLNPRIRHVAIDGALFQDEVEAREVMAVPTVFLNGALFGNGRMDLEALVAKLDSGAEARAAESLGAKAPYDVLVVGGGPAGAASAVYAARKGIRTGVVAERFGGQVLDTLAIENFVSVQHTEGPQLAAALERHVKEYEVDVMNLQRASALVPASSEGGLHEVKFENGASLKAKTVILSTGARWREMGVPGEQEYKAKGVCFCPHCDGPLFKGKRVAVIGGGNSGVEAAIDLAGIVAHVTLLEFADTLRADAVLQKKLGSLPNVTVIKSAQTTEVKGDGQKVNGLVYKDRITEELHSVELEGIFVQIGLLPNSDWLKGSVELNRDWVEVEAGDFMWLRAFCPQACYAGPDRFRYLLYKDVNRHPRLRLQA
;
A
#
# COMPACT_ATOMS: atom_id res chain seq x y z
N MET A 1 -1.06 31.55 -5.06
CA MET A 1 -0.82 30.09 -5.26
C MET A 1 -1.95 29.23 -4.70
N LEU A 2 -2.39 29.45 -3.48
CA LEU A 2 -3.50 28.71 -2.88
C LEU A 2 -4.84 29.26 -3.37
N ASP A 3 -5.75 28.38 -3.80
CA ASP A 3 -7.12 28.82 -4.10
C ASP A 3 -7.89 29.21 -2.83
N PRO A 4 -8.97 29.99 -2.93
CA PRO A 4 -9.71 30.49 -1.77
C PRO A 4 -10.24 29.39 -0.84
N THR A 5 -10.53 28.20 -1.38
CA THR A 5 -11.03 27.08 -0.59
C THR A 5 -9.92 26.48 0.26
N LEU A 6 -8.74 26.25 -0.35
CA LEU A 6 -7.55 25.78 0.36
C LEU A 6 -7.08 26.79 1.39
N GLN A 7 -7.11 28.11 1.09
CA GLN A 7 -6.78 29.15 2.06
C GLN A 7 -7.71 29.13 3.28
N ALA A 8 -9.02 29.00 3.06
CA ALA A 8 -10.00 28.92 4.15
C ALA A 8 -9.78 27.67 5.02
N GLN A 9 -9.52 26.52 4.39
CA GLN A 9 -9.21 25.28 5.11
C GLN A 9 -7.92 25.38 5.91
N LEU A 10 -6.85 25.87 5.28
CA LEU A 10 -5.56 26.05 5.95
C LEU A 10 -5.67 27.00 7.13
N LYS A 11 -6.37 28.12 7.00
CA LYS A 11 -6.65 29.07 8.09
C LYS A 11 -7.31 28.37 9.28
N ALA A 12 -8.35 27.57 9.03
CA ALA A 12 -9.04 26.80 10.09
C ALA A 12 -8.12 25.77 10.76
N TYR A 13 -7.16 25.20 10.04
CA TYR A 13 -6.13 24.34 10.64
C TYR A 13 -5.13 25.13 11.47
N LEU A 14 -4.64 26.27 11.00
CA LEU A 14 -3.67 27.11 11.71
C LEU A 14 -4.21 27.70 13.03
N GLU A 15 -5.51 27.85 13.19
CA GLU A 15 -6.14 28.19 14.47
C GLU A 15 -5.82 27.17 15.59
N LYS A 16 -5.51 25.91 15.23
CA LYS A 16 -5.17 24.83 16.16
C LYS A 16 -3.72 24.85 16.64
N LEU A 17 -2.89 25.75 16.12
CA LEU A 17 -1.51 25.93 16.58
C LEU A 17 -1.50 26.32 18.08
N ARG A 18 -0.70 25.63 18.87
CA ARG A 18 -0.57 25.87 20.33
C ARG A 18 0.59 26.79 20.65
N GLN A 19 1.58 26.88 19.76
CA GLN A 19 2.75 27.75 19.88
C GLN A 19 3.07 28.36 18.51
N PRO A 20 3.74 29.55 18.52
CA PRO A 20 4.17 30.19 17.30
C PRO A 20 5.31 29.42 16.63
N ILE A 21 5.33 29.46 15.28
CA ILE A 21 6.31 28.81 14.42
C ILE A 21 6.94 29.78 13.44
N GLU A 22 8.15 29.45 12.99
CA GLU A 22 8.89 30.15 11.95
C GLU A 22 9.01 29.26 10.72
N LEU A 23 8.78 29.82 9.54
CA LEU A 23 9.10 29.24 8.24
C LEU A 23 10.43 29.83 7.77
N ILE A 24 11.49 29.03 7.83
CA ILE A 24 12.87 29.48 7.60
C ILE A 24 13.23 29.14 6.15
N ALA A 25 13.19 30.12 5.27
CA ALA A 25 13.42 29.98 3.84
C ALA A 25 14.91 30.04 3.47
N SER A 26 15.31 29.21 2.50
CA SER A 26 16.57 29.27 1.76
C SER A 26 16.25 29.36 0.27
N LEU A 27 16.49 30.51 -0.33
CA LEU A 27 16.03 30.88 -1.66
C LEU A 27 17.20 31.36 -2.52
N ASP A 28 17.04 31.22 -3.85
CA ASP A 28 17.89 31.82 -4.87
C ASP A 28 17.08 32.71 -5.82
N ASP A 29 17.61 33.05 -6.97
CA ASP A 29 16.94 33.93 -7.94
C ASP A 29 16.05 33.18 -8.94
N SER A 30 15.80 31.87 -8.75
CA SER A 30 14.96 31.03 -9.61
C SER A 30 13.48 31.36 -9.53
N ASP A 31 12.72 30.97 -10.55
CA ASP A 31 11.25 31.08 -10.52
C ASP A 31 10.65 30.25 -9.39
N ALA A 32 11.15 29.03 -9.17
CA ALA A 32 10.71 28.17 -8.09
C ALA A 32 10.93 28.78 -6.71
N SER A 33 12.03 29.53 -6.51
CA SER A 33 12.27 30.28 -5.26
C SER A 33 11.26 31.42 -5.07
N ARG A 34 10.87 32.10 -6.14
CA ARG A 34 9.80 33.13 -6.08
C ARG A 34 8.44 32.54 -5.74
N GLU A 35 8.11 31.41 -6.36
CA GLU A 35 6.88 30.69 -6.06
C GLU A 35 6.84 30.19 -4.62
N LEU A 36 7.95 29.68 -4.10
CA LEU A 36 8.02 29.25 -2.70
C LEU A 36 7.84 30.45 -1.74
N ASP A 37 8.51 31.57 -2.01
CA ASP A 37 8.40 32.79 -1.18
C ASP A 37 6.96 33.30 -1.13
N GLU A 38 6.25 33.30 -2.27
CA GLU A 38 4.84 33.66 -2.36
C GLU A 38 3.99 32.69 -1.50
N LEU A 39 4.20 31.37 -1.61
CA LEU A 39 3.47 30.38 -0.81
C LEU A 39 3.68 30.59 0.69
N LEU A 40 4.93 30.79 1.12
CA LEU A 40 5.25 31.01 2.53
C LEU A 40 4.63 32.31 3.06
N GLY A 41 4.60 33.38 2.24
CA GLY A 41 3.93 34.62 2.53
C GLY A 41 2.40 34.46 2.67
N GLU A 42 1.77 33.72 1.76
CA GLU A 42 0.34 33.40 1.87
C GLU A 42 0.02 32.63 3.16
N ILE A 43 0.83 31.63 3.52
CA ILE A 43 0.64 30.84 4.76
C ILE A 43 0.78 31.74 6.00
N ALA A 44 1.82 32.58 6.06
CA ALA A 44 2.05 33.49 7.18
C ALA A 44 0.92 34.52 7.35
N ALA A 45 0.33 34.99 6.26
CA ALA A 45 -0.81 35.92 6.28
C ALA A 45 -2.10 35.30 6.88
N LEU A 46 -2.19 33.97 6.97
CA LEU A 46 -3.38 33.29 7.51
C LEU A 46 -3.39 33.17 9.04
N SER A 47 -2.26 33.40 9.74
CA SER A 47 -2.18 33.22 11.18
C SER A 47 -1.07 34.07 11.81
N ASP A 48 -1.37 34.82 12.86
CA ASP A 48 -0.41 35.60 13.67
C ASP A 48 0.64 34.73 14.39
N LYS A 49 0.44 33.40 14.40
CA LYS A 49 1.38 32.43 14.97
C LYS A 49 2.39 31.90 13.95
N VAL A 50 2.34 32.33 12.70
CA VAL A 50 3.25 31.89 11.64
C VAL A 50 4.03 33.10 11.13
N THR A 51 5.35 33.01 11.17
CA THR A 51 6.25 34.04 10.64
C THR A 51 7.20 33.45 9.61
N THR A 52 7.65 34.26 8.67
CA THR A 52 8.66 33.87 7.66
C THR A 52 9.99 34.52 7.98
N VAL A 53 11.07 33.76 7.85
CA VAL A 53 12.44 34.23 8.02
C VAL A 53 13.30 33.72 6.87
N ARG A 54 14.03 34.60 6.19
CA ARG A 54 15.00 34.20 5.18
C ARG A 54 16.40 34.07 5.80
N ARG A 55 17.04 32.90 5.67
CA ARG A 55 18.41 32.64 6.18
C ARG A 55 19.38 32.22 5.09
N ASP A 56 18.90 31.57 4.04
CA ASP A 56 19.69 31.04 2.91
C ASP A 56 20.83 30.12 3.35
N ASP A 57 20.60 29.33 4.43
CA ASP A 57 21.56 28.47 5.10
C ASP A 57 21.55 27.01 4.60
N ASP A 58 20.63 26.66 3.70
CA ASP A 58 20.57 25.33 3.07
C ASP A 58 21.17 25.34 1.67
N ALA A 59 21.84 24.24 1.32
CA ALA A 59 22.40 24.05 -0.01
C ALA A 59 21.33 23.84 -1.09
N ARG A 60 20.19 23.20 -0.71
CA ARG A 60 19.06 23.01 -1.61
C ARG A 60 18.19 24.27 -1.63
N ARG A 61 18.05 24.84 -2.82
CA ARG A 61 17.24 26.04 -3.05
C ARG A 61 16.36 25.81 -4.28
N PRO A 62 15.04 26.04 -4.19
CA PRO A 62 14.28 26.54 -3.02
C PRO A 62 14.09 25.48 -1.93
N SER A 63 14.16 25.88 -0.68
CA SER A 63 13.78 25.05 0.46
C SER A 63 13.30 25.89 1.63
N PHE A 64 12.60 25.29 2.57
CA PHE A 64 12.26 25.92 3.85
C PHE A 64 12.19 24.90 4.97
N ALA A 65 12.50 25.33 6.17
CA ALA A 65 12.32 24.54 7.37
C ALA A 65 11.20 25.10 8.24
N ILE A 66 10.59 24.26 9.04
CA ILE A 66 9.56 24.61 10.01
C ILE A 66 10.15 24.40 11.41
N ALA A 67 10.14 25.47 12.22
CA ALA A 67 10.67 25.42 13.58
C ALA A 67 9.72 26.13 14.57
N PRO A 68 9.68 25.76 15.87
CA PRO A 68 9.16 26.64 16.90
C PRO A 68 9.98 27.92 16.94
N VAL A 69 9.38 29.05 17.25
CA VAL A 69 10.11 30.35 17.37
C VAL A 69 11.28 30.19 18.35
N GLY A 70 12.50 30.45 17.86
CA GLY A 70 13.74 30.27 18.64
C GLY A 70 14.15 28.83 18.89
N GLY A 71 13.46 27.85 18.29
CA GLY A 71 13.77 26.43 18.39
C GLY A 71 14.63 25.90 17.22
N GLU A 72 14.94 24.61 17.28
CA GLU A 72 15.70 23.92 16.23
C GLU A 72 14.80 23.52 15.06
N ALA A 73 15.26 23.76 13.84
CA ALA A 73 14.60 23.37 12.60
C ALA A 73 14.94 21.91 12.26
N ARG A 74 14.03 20.98 12.52
CA ARG A 74 14.23 19.54 12.30
C ARG A 74 13.39 18.97 11.16
N VAL A 75 12.40 19.70 10.69
CA VAL A 75 11.54 19.37 9.54
C VAL A 75 11.81 20.37 8.43
N ARG A 76 12.19 19.89 7.26
CA ARG A 76 12.48 20.69 6.07
C ARG A 76 11.81 20.12 4.82
N PHE A 77 11.37 21.01 3.96
CA PHE A 77 10.95 20.70 2.59
C PHE A 77 11.91 21.38 1.62
N ALA A 78 12.53 20.61 0.74
CA ALA A 78 13.27 21.09 -0.41
C ALA A 78 12.36 20.99 -1.63
N GLY A 79 11.81 22.12 -2.05
CA GLY A 79 10.77 22.23 -3.07
C GLY A 79 9.48 22.86 -2.53
N ILE A 80 8.42 22.76 -3.33
CA ILE A 80 7.11 23.38 -3.05
C ILE A 80 6.09 22.26 -2.78
N PRO A 81 5.78 21.92 -1.52
CA PRO A 81 4.95 20.78 -1.14
C PRO A 81 3.46 21.06 -1.40
N LEU A 82 3.09 21.07 -2.67
CA LEU A 82 1.70 21.14 -3.13
C LEU A 82 1.25 19.75 -3.65
N GLY A 83 0.13 19.70 -4.38
CA GLY A 83 -0.40 18.42 -4.87
C GLY A 83 -0.67 17.46 -3.71
N HIS A 84 -0.21 16.22 -3.83
CA HIS A 84 -0.40 15.22 -2.77
C HIS A 84 0.35 15.54 -1.47
N GLU A 85 1.45 16.31 -1.53
CA GLU A 85 2.23 16.68 -0.35
C GLU A 85 1.67 17.89 0.43
N PHE A 86 0.62 18.53 -0.05
CA PHE A 86 -0.01 19.63 0.68
C PHE A 86 -0.50 19.22 2.08
N THR A 87 -1.04 18.01 2.19
CA THR A 87 -1.43 17.46 3.49
C THR A 87 -0.23 17.24 4.42
N SER A 88 0.92 16.84 3.88
CA SER A 88 2.15 16.68 4.66
C SER A 88 2.66 18.02 5.18
N LEU A 89 2.56 19.08 4.38
CA LEU A 89 2.84 20.45 4.82
C LEU A 89 1.93 20.87 5.98
N VAL A 90 0.61 20.72 5.81
CA VAL A 90 -0.37 21.11 6.84
C VAL A 90 -0.13 20.37 8.16
N LEU A 91 0.12 19.07 8.10
CA LEU A 91 0.42 18.27 9.30
C LEU A 91 1.74 18.68 9.95
N ALA A 92 2.78 18.96 9.17
CA ALA A 92 4.06 19.44 9.69
C ALA A 92 3.91 20.79 10.43
N LEU A 93 3.17 21.74 9.85
CA LEU A 93 2.85 23.04 10.52
C LEU A 93 2.16 22.80 11.87
N LEU A 94 1.13 21.95 11.90
CA LEU A 94 0.37 21.64 13.11
C LEU A 94 1.22 20.96 14.18
N GLN A 95 2.00 19.95 13.80
CA GLN A 95 2.81 19.15 14.71
C GLN A 95 3.96 19.96 15.31
N VAL A 96 4.69 20.73 14.50
CA VAL A 96 5.72 21.68 14.98
C VAL A 96 5.08 22.77 15.83
N GLY A 97 3.87 23.20 15.49
CA GLY A 97 3.07 24.14 16.29
C GLY A 97 2.44 23.54 17.55
N GLY A 98 2.83 22.31 17.94
CA GLY A 98 2.42 21.69 19.21
C GLY A 98 1.05 21.01 19.20
N HIS A 99 0.40 20.85 18.03
CA HIS A 99 -0.84 20.09 17.93
C HIS A 99 -0.52 18.58 18.10
N PRO A 100 -1.25 17.84 18.96
CA PRO A 100 -0.95 16.45 19.24
C PRO A 100 -1.21 15.56 17.99
N SER A 101 -0.38 14.53 17.83
CA SER A 101 -0.63 13.47 16.87
C SER A 101 -1.80 12.59 17.32
N ARG A 102 -2.43 11.92 16.35
CA ARG A 102 -3.48 10.93 16.59
C ARG A 102 -2.95 9.48 16.64
N GLU A 103 -1.65 9.32 16.47
CA GLU A 103 -1.00 8.01 16.57
C GLU A 103 -1.10 7.44 17.99
N GLU A 104 -0.97 6.12 18.11
CA GLU A 104 -1.03 5.42 19.38
C GLU A 104 0.10 5.87 20.32
N GLN A 105 -0.20 6.05 21.61
CA GLN A 105 0.75 6.59 22.59
C GLN A 105 2.01 5.72 22.70
N ASP A 106 1.86 4.40 22.68
CA ASP A 106 2.97 3.46 22.77
C ASP A 106 3.95 3.63 21.58
N LEU A 107 3.43 3.86 20.38
CA LEU A 107 4.24 4.12 19.19
C LEU A 107 4.96 5.47 19.28
N LEU A 108 4.26 6.51 19.78
CA LEU A 108 4.88 7.83 20.03
C LEU A 108 6.01 7.75 21.06
N GLU A 109 5.84 6.95 22.11
CA GLU A 109 6.87 6.72 23.14
C GLU A 109 8.08 5.95 22.57
N GLN A 110 7.85 4.96 21.71
CA GLN A 110 8.93 4.26 21.01
C GLN A 110 9.77 5.24 20.16
N VAL A 111 9.11 6.13 19.41
CA VAL A 111 9.81 7.17 18.63
C VAL A 111 10.65 8.09 19.53
N ARG A 112 10.10 8.53 20.67
CA ARG A 112 10.84 9.36 21.64
C ARG A 112 12.02 8.66 22.26
N GLY A 113 11.92 7.33 22.42
CA GLY A 113 12.95 6.48 23.01
C GLY A 113 14.04 6.04 22.03
N LEU A 114 13.94 6.34 20.74
CA LEU A 114 15.00 5.99 19.78
C LEU A 114 16.31 6.69 20.13
N GLU A 115 17.36 5.89 20.27
CA GLU A 115 18.74 6.35 20.53
C GLU A 115 19.52 6.40 19.23
N GLY A 116 20.34 7.44 19.05
CA GLY A 116 21.13 7.68 17.85
C GLY A 116 20.73 8.96 17.12
N ASP A 117 21.64 9.46 16.29
CA ASP A 117 21.38 10.66 15.46
C ASP A 117 20.98 10.22 14.06
N TYR A 118 19.77 10.59 13.66
CA TYR A 118 19.15 10.15 12.41
C TYR A 118 18.86 11.36 11.52
N ALA A 119 19.55 11.45 10.38
CA ALA A 119 19.27 12.41 9.33
C ALA A 119 18.58 11.68 8.16
N PHE A 120 17.27 11.88 8.04
CA PHE A 120 16.47 11.32 6.96
C PHE A 120 16.34 12.30 5.80
N GLU A 121 16.42 11.77 4.60
CA GLU A 121 16.13 12.46 3.35
C GLU A 121 15.15 11.60 2.55
N THR A 122 14.00 12.17 2.18
CA THR A 122 12.97 11.46 1.41
C THR A 122 12.75 12.15 0.08
N TYR A 123 13.07 11.46 -1.00
CA TYR A 123 12.70 11.92 -2.34
C TYR A 123 11.25 11.57 -2.61
N PHE A 124 10.48 12.58 -3.04
CA PHE A 124 9.07 12.45 -3.39
C PHE A 124 8.76 13.10 -4.75
N SER A 125 7.56 12.88 -5.25
CA SER A 125 6.98 13.59 -6.41
C SER A 125 5.60 14.11 -6.02
N LEU A 126 5.22 15.29 -6.52
CA LEU A 126 3.92 15.91 -6.26
C LEU A 126 2.73 15.07 -6.74
N SER A 127 2.95 14.16 -7.70
CA SER A 127 1.96 13.21 -8.22
C SER A 127 2.01 11.83 -7.55
N CYS A 128 2.93 11.62 -6.60
CA CYS A 128 3.08 10.36 -5.90
C CYS A 128 2.08 10.25 -4.74
N GLN A 129 1.18 9.28 -4.80
CA GLN A 129 0.10 9.11 -3.82
C GLN A 129 0.54 8.42 -2.52
N SER A 130 1.60 7.62 -2.56
CA SER A 130 2.15 6.92 -1.40
C SER A 130 3.26 7.69 -0.69
N CYS A 131 3.77 8.77 -1.29
CA CYS A 131 4.81 9.60 -0.71
C CYS A 131 4.37 10.30 0.58
N PRO A 132 3.14 10.86 0.67
CA PRO A 132 2.69 11.57 1.87
C PRO A 132 2.78 10.74 3.15
N ASP A 133 2.46 9.46 3.11
CA ASP A 133 2.51 8.60 4.30
C ASP A 133 3.93 8.53 4.88
N THR A 134 4.92 8.37 4.02
CA THR A 134 6.34 8.31 4.43
C THR A 134 6.86 9.66 4.90
N VAL A 135 6.54 10.74 4.17
CA VAL A 135 6.95 12.12 4.53
C VAL A 135 6.34 12.52 5.88
N GLN A 136 5.05 12.27 6.09
CA GLN A 136 4.36 12.60 7.35
C GLN A 136 4.90 11.81 8.53
N ALA A 137 5.16 10.51 8.35
CA ALA A 137 5.73 9.66 9.38
C ALA A 137 7.13 10.13 9.81
N LEU A 138 7.98 10.53 8.87
CA LEU A 138 9.32 11.05 9.17
C LEU A 138 9.31 12.46 9.75
N ASN A 139 8.42 13.33 9.28
CA ASN A 139 8.19 14.64 9.87
C ASN A 139 7.76 14.52 11.34
N LEU A 140 6.78 13.66 11.64
CA LEU A 140 6.33 13.42 13.00
C LEU A 140 7.47 12.95 13.91
N ARG A 141 8.34 12.05 13.43
CA ARG A 141 9.52 11.62 14.18
C ARG A 141 10.47 12.73 14.48
N ALA A 142 10.77 13.59 13.50
CA ALA A 142 11.63 14.74 13.69
C ALA A 142 11.06 15.74 14.70
N VAL A 143 9.72 15.83 14.80
CA VAL A 143 9.04 16.62 15.83
C VAL A 143 9.17 16.00 17.22
N LEU A 144 8.99 14.67 17.32
CA LEU A 144 8.93 13.94 18.61
C LEU A 144 10.30 13.69 19.24
N ASN A 145 11.34 13.49 18.42
CA ASN A 145 12.67 13.13 18.89
C ASN A 145 13.72 14.15 18.43
N PRO A 146 14.41 14.83 19.37
CA PRO A 146 15.39 15.88 19.03
C PRO A 146 16.63 15.36 18.28
N ARG A 147 16.88 14.07 18.26
CA ARG A 147 17.98 13.45 17.53
C ARG A 147 17.63 13.10 16.08
N ILE A 148 16.40 13.36 15.67
CA ILE A 148 15.91 13.04 14.32
C ILE A 148 15.71 14.33 13.54
N ARG A 149 16.24 14.37 12.32
CA ARG A 149 16.00 15.41 11.33
C ARG A 149 15.44 14.78 10.06
N HIS A 150 14.58 15.50 9.38
CA HIS A 150 13.99 15.04 8.13
C HIS A 150 13.95 16.15 7.10
N VAL A 151 14.37 15.83 5.87
CA VAL A 151 14.21 16.66 4.68
C VAL A 151 13.40 15.90 3.65
N ALA A 152 12.25 16.45 3.27
CA ALA A 152 11.46 15.98 2.14
C ALA A 152 11.89 16.75 0.89
N ILE A 153 12.26 16.03 -0.19
CA ILE A 153 12.93 16.57 -1.38
C ILE A 153 12.06 16.28 -2.60
N ASP A 154 11.64 17.33 -3.31
CA ASP A 154 10.96 17.18 -4.60
C ASP A 154 11.97 16.75 -5.67
N GLY A 155 11.89 15.49 -6.09
CA GLY A 155 12.79 14.92 -7.08
C GLY A 155 12.74 15.62 -8.44
N ALA A 156 11.62 16.27 -8.78
CA ALA A 156 11.50 17.00 -10.03
C ALA A 156 12.33 18.31 -10.04
N LEU A 157 12.52 18.94 -8.89
CA LEU A 157 13.35 20.16 -8.76
C LEU A 157 14.84 19.83 -8.54
N PHE A 158 15.16 18.67 -7.97
CA PHE A 158 16.52 18.27 -7.65
C PHE A 158 16.96 17.05 -8.46
N GLN A 159 16.79 17.10 -9.79
CA GLN A 159 17.08 15.99 -10.70
C GLN A 159 18.54 15.54 -10.66
N ASP A 160 19.49 16.46 -10.54
CA ASP A 160 20.93 16.13 -10.44
C ASP A 160 21.23 15.23 -9.22
N GLU A 161 20.55 15.48 -8.09
CA GLU A 161 20.67 14.62 -6.90
C GLU A 161 19.99 13.27 -7.11
N VAL A 162 18.82 13.25 -7.76
CA VAL A 162 18.08 12.02 -8.11
C VAL A 162 18.94 11.12 -8.98
N GLU A 163 19.60 11.67 -10.00
CA GLU A 163 20.50 10.93 -10.89
C GLU A 163 21.75 10.46 -10.16
N ALA A 164 22.42 11.36 -9.41
CA ALA A 164 23.65 11.02 -8.68
C ALA A 164 23.44 9.94 -7.59
N ARG A 165 22.25 9.84 -7.05
CA ARG A 165 21.88 8.85 -6.03
C ARG A 165 21.12 7.64 -6.55
N GLU A 166 20.97 7.54 -7.89
CA GLU A 166 20.25 6.44 -8.55
C GLU A 166 18.83 6.24 -7.99
N VAL A 167 18.10 7.33 -7.72
CA VAL A 167 16.72 7.27 -7.23
C VAL A 167 15.79 6.88 -8.37
N MET A 168 15.40 5.62 -8.43
CA MET A 168 14.60 5.05 -9.53
C MET A 168 13.09 5.00 -9.23
N ALA A 169 12.68 5.30 -8.01
CA ALA A 169 11.28 5.29 -7.59
C ALA A 169 11.07 6.22 -6.40
N VAL A 170 9.82 6.64 -6.14
CA VAL A 170 9.45 7.46 -4.99
C VAL A 170 8.26 6.83 -4.25
N PRO A 171 8.20 6.94 -2.90
CA PRO A 171 9.21 7.57 -2.03
C PRO A 171 10.48 6.71 -1.91
N THR A 172 11.64 7.36 -1.96
CA THR A 172 12.92 6.75 -1.61
C THR A 172 13.50 7.48 -0.41
N VAL A 173 13.88 6.73 0.61
CA VAL A 173 14.39 7.25 1.87
C VAL A 173 15.86 6.91 2.03
N PHE A 174 16.66 7.91 2.33
CA PHE A 174 18.04 7.77 2.79
C PHE A 174 18.13 8.09 4.28
N LEU A 175 18.99 7.37 4.98
CA LEU A 175 19.34 7.61 6.37
C LEU A 175 20.85 7.83 6.49
N ASN A 176 21.25 8.98 7.00
CA ASN A 176 22.66 9.36 7.15
C ASN A 176 23.46 9.17 5.84
N GLY A 177 22.82 9.49 4.70
CA GLY A 177 23.38 9.39 3.36
C GLY A 177 23.33 8.01 2.71
N ALA A 178 22.98 6.94 3.41
CA ALA A 178 22.83 5.60 2.87
C ALA A 178 21.38 5.27 2.54
N LEU A 179 21.13 4.49 1.48
CA LEU A 179 19.78 4.05 1.12
C LEU A 179 19.15 3.25 2.28
N PHE A 180 18.04 3.75 2.80
CA PHE A 180 17.31 3.12 3.90
C PHE A 180 16.14 2.27 3.40
N GLY A 181 15.46 2.70 2.36
CA GLY A 181 14.38 1.95 1.74
C GLY A 181 13.60 2.72 0.67
N ASN A 182 12.84 1.96 -0.10
CA ASN A 182 11.98 2.45 -1.17
C ASN A 182 10.53 2.07 -0.91
N GLY A 183 9.60 2.87 -1.44
CA GLY A 183 8.17 2.64 -1.35
C GLY A 183 7.56 3.16 -0.04
N ARG A 184 6.25 2.99 0.09
CA ARG A 184 5.48 3.45 1.24
C ARG A 184 6.00 2.86 2.55
N MET A 185 6.27 3.72 3.50
CA MET A 185 6.64 3.35 4.87
C MET A 185 5.83 4.20 5.85
N ASP A 186 4.98 3.56 6.65
CA ASP A 186 4.28 4.20 7.75
C ASP A 186 5.16 4.31 9.01
N LEU A 187 4.62 4.92 10.05
CA LEU A 187 5.36 5.15 11.29
C LEU A 187 5.81 3.84 11.94
N GLU A 188 4.98 2.81 11.94
CA GLU A 188 5.28 1.48 12.50
C GLU A 188 6.43 0.80 11.75
N ALA A 189 6.36 0.76 10.42
CA ALA A 189 7.39 0.15 9.58
C ALA A 189 8.76 0.82 9.75
N LEU A 190 8.75 2.14 9.87
CA LEU A 190 9.96 2.90 10.11
C LEU A 190 10.53 2.64 11.52
N VAL A 191 9.72 2.53 12.58
CA VAL A 191 10.18 2.17 13.95
C VAL A 191 10.79 0.77 13.94
N ALA A 192 10.11 -0.19 13.35
CA ALA A 192 10.57 -1.57 13.27
C ALA A 192 11.95 -1.70 12.59
N LYS A 193 12.24 -0.85 11.61
CA LYS A 193 13.56 -0.86 10.94
C LYS A 193 14.69 -0.22 11.73
N LEU A 194 14.40 0.74 12.62
CA LEU A 194 15.42 1.48 13.37
C LEU A 194 15.71 0.88 14.73
N ASP A 195 14.70 0.30 15.33
CA ASP A 195 14.76 -0.22 16.69
C ASP A 195 14.92 -1.75 16.66
N SER A 196 16.14 -2.22 16.86
CA SER A 196 16.43 -3.65 16.91
C SER A 196 15.69 -4.40 18.02
N GLY A 197 15.12 -3.70 18.99
CA GLY A 197 14.29 -4.25 20.06
C GLY A 197 12.78 -4.14 19.82
N ALA A 198 12.35 -3.41 18.78
CA ALA A 198 10.94 -3.18 18.50
C ALA A 198 10.17 -4.49 18.25
N GLU A 199 10.78 -5.41 17.50
CA GLU A 199 10.16 -6.70 17.18
C GLU A 199 9.96 -7.56 18.46
N ALA A 200 10.94 -7.59 19.36
CA ALA A 200 10.83 -8.32 20.62
C ALA A 200 9.79 -7.71 21.56
N ARG A 201 9.74 -6.37 21.65
CA ARG A 201 8.72 -5.68 22.46
C ARG A 201 7.31 -5.84 21.86
N ALA A 202 7.19 -5.77 20.54
CA ALA A 202 5.92 -6.04 19.85
C ALA A 202 5.46 -7.47 20.13
N ALA A 203 6.39 -8.44 20.09
CA ALA A 203 6.09 -9.83 20.41
C ALA A 203 5.63 -10.02 21.87
N GLU A 204 6.28 -9.33 22.83
CA GLU A 204 5.89 -9.36 24.24
C GLU A 204 4.51 -8.71 24.46
N SER A 205 4.27 -7.55 23.86
CA SER A 205 2.98 -6.84 23.91
C SER A 205 1.84 -7.70 23.34
N LEU A 206 2.08 -8.36 22.20
CA LEU A 206 1.12 -9.30 21.62
C LEU A 206 0.84 -10.48 22.55
N GLY A 207 1.88 -11.08 23.12
CA GLY A 207 1.76 -12.22 24.03
C GLY A 207 1.01 -11.91 25.33
N ALA A 208 1.03 -10.64 25.77
CA ALA A 208 0.32 -10.15 26.94
C ALA A 208 -1.18 -9.91 26.71
N LYS A 209 -1.65 -9.89 25.46
CA LYS A 209 -3.06 -9.63 25.15
C LYS A 209 -3.96 -10.77 25.64
N ALA A 210 -5.07 -10.42 26.27
CA ALA A 210 -6.09 -11.40 26.66
C ALA A 210 -6.71 -12.07 25.40
N PRO A 211 -7.18 -13.32 25.48
CA PRO A 211 -7.77 -14.03 24.34
C PRO A 211 -8.95 -13.27 23.72
N TYR A 212 -9.04 -13.28 22.39
CA TYR A 212 -10.15 -12.72 21.63
C TYR A 212 -11.33 -13.70 21.56
N ASP A 213 -12.54 -13.17 21.40
CA ASP A 213 -13.66 -14.01 20.99
C ASP A 213 -13.54 -14.35 19.50
N VAL A 214 -13.14 -13.36 18.69
CA VAL A 214 -12.85 -13.52 17.27
C VAL A 214 -11.50 -12.88 16.93
N LEU A 215 -10.60 -13.67 16.33
CA LEU A 215 -9.35 -13.19 15.75
C LEU A 215 -9.42 -13.35 14.23
N VAL A 216 -9.33 -12.23 13.52
CA VAL A 216 -9.28 -12.20 12.06
C VAL A 216 -7.83 -12.17 11.63
N VAL A 217 -7.40 -13.14 10.80
CA VAL A 217 -6.06 -13.20 10.23
C VAL A 217 -6.13 -12.77 8.78
N GLY A 218 -5.62 -11.57 8.52
CA GLY A 218 -5.64 -10.89 7.22
C GLY A 218 -6.45 -9.59 7.25
N GLY A 219 -5.80 -8.47 6.93
CA GLY A 219 -6.35 -7.10 6.97
C GLY A 219 -6.87 -6.59 5.62
N GLY A 220 -7.10 -7.45 4.63
CA GLY A 220 -7.73 -7.07 3.36
C GLY A 220 -9.24 -6.77 3.52
N PRO A 221 -9.95 -6.44 2.41
CA PRO A 221 -11.39 -6.10 2.47
C PRO A 221 -12.26 -7.15 3.16
N ALA A 222 -11.96 -8.44 2.97
CA ALA A 222 -12.70 -9.53 3.61
C ALA A 222 -12.48 -9.55 5.12
N GLY A 223 -11.23 -9.35 5.57
CA GLY A 223 -10.91 -9.28 7.01
C GLY A 223 -11.51 -8.04 7.65
N ALA A 224 -11.40 -6.88 7.02
CA ALA A 224 -12.02 -5.65 7.49
C ALA A 224 -13.54 -5.80 7.66
N ALA A 225 -14.22 -6.35 6.64
CA ALA A 225 -15.65 -6.62 6.73
C ALA A 225 -16.00 -7.58 7.88
N SER A 226 -15.25 -8.68 8.00
CA SER A 226 -15.45 -9.67 9.10
C SER A 226 -15.31 -9.03 10.47
N ALA A 227 -14.28 -8.19 10.65
CA ALA A 227 -14.03 -7.49 11.90
C ALA A 227 -15.14 -6.50 12.26
N VAL A 228 -15.57 -5.67 11.30
CA VAL A 228 -16.69 -4.74 11.49
C VAL A 228 -17.97 -5.49 11.89
N TYR A 229 -18.32 -6.57 11.20
CA TYR A 229 -19.53 -7.33 11.52
C TYR A 229 -19.47 -8.03 12.86
N ALA A 230 -18.32 -8.54 13.26
CA ALA A 230 -18.13 -9.14 14.60
C ALA A 230 -18.23 -8.07 15.70
N ALA A 231 -17.48 -6.98 15.57
CA ALA A 231 -17.43 -5.92 16.56
C ALA A 231 -18.78 -5.21 16.77
N ARG A 232 -19.54 -4.98 15.70
CA ARG A 232 -20.92 -4.42 15.78
C ARG A 232 -21.88 -5.26 16.60
N LYS A 233 -21.55 -6.52 16.86
CA LYS A 233 -22.33 -7.40 17.74
C LYS A 233 -21.81 -7.41 19.18
N GLY A 234 -20.87 -6.53 19.52
CA GLY A 234 -20.24 -6.48 20.83
C GLY A 234 -19.29 -7.65 21.10
N ILE A 235 -18.80 -8.31 20.04
CA ILE A 235 -17.83 -9.42 20.14
C ILE A 235 -16.44 -8.82 20.20
N ARG A 236 -15.63 -9.19 21.21
CA ARG A 236 -14.25 -8.77 21.31
C ARG A 236 -13.44 -9.31 20.13
N THR A 237 -13.04 -8.41 19.23
CA THR A 237 -12.45 -8.74 17.95
C THR A 237 -11.06 -8.15 17.82
N GLY A 238 -10.10 -8.95 17.34
CA GLY A 238 -8.80 -8.51 16.89
C GLY A 238 -8.59 -8.80 15.40
N VAL A 239 -7.82 -7.97 14.72
CA VAL A 239 -7.34 -8.19 13.35
C VAL A 239 -5.83 -8.20 13.36
N VAL A 240 -5.23 -9.24 12.81
CA VAL A 240 -3.78 -9.30 12.57
C VAL A 240 -3.51 -9.29 11.08
N ALA A 241 -2.55 -8.49 10.64
CA ALA A 241 -2.18 -8.36 9.24
C ALA A 241 -0.69 -8.10 9.07
N GLU A 242 -0.12 -8.59 7.99
CA GLU A 242 1.21 -8.20 7.55
C GLU A 242 1.20 -6.71 7.10
N ARG A 243 0.15 -6.33 6.35
CA ARG A 243 -0.20 -4.96 6.03
C ARG A 243 -1.72 -4.83 5.92
N PHE A 244 -2.31 -3.82 6.54
CA PHE A 244 -3.74 -3.58 6.40
C PHE A 244 -4.05 -3.06 4.99
N GLY A 245 -5.14 -3.55 4.39
CA GLY A 245 -5.51 -3.31 3.00
C GLY A 245 -5.16 -4.47 2.06
N GLY A 246 -4.12 -5.25 2.36
CA GLY A 246 -3.71 -6.40 1.54
C GLY A 246 -3.39 -6.00 0.10
N GLN A 247 -3.80 -6.83 -0.88
CA GLN A 247 -3.55 -6.57 -2.32
C GLN A 247 -4.21 -5.31 -2.87
N VAL A 248 -5.23 -4.78 -2.22
CA VAL A 248 -5.88 -3.52 -2.66
C VAL A 248 -4.88 -2.37 -2.69
N LEU A 249 -3.89 -2.38 -1.80
CA LEU A 249 -2.82 -1.38 -1.78
C LEU A 249 -2.02 -1.32 -3.10
N ASP A 250 -1.98 -2.40 -3.85
CA ASP A 250 -1.22 -2.50 -5.10
C ASP A 250 -2.06 -2.10 -6.34
N THR A 251 -3.28 -1.61 -6.15
CA THR A 251 -4.21 -1.22 -7.23
C THR A 251 -4.15 0.28 -7.47
N LEU A 252 -3.92 0.70 -8.72
CA LEU A 252 -3.79 2.12 -9.09
C LEU A 252 -5.14 2.84 -9.07
N ALA A 253 -6.17 2.26 -9.69
CA ALA A 253 -7.50 2.86 -9.79
C ALA A 253 -8.58 1.81 -9.58
N ILE A 254 -9.64 2.18 -8.89
CA ILE A 254 -10.81 1.34 -8.60
C ILE A 254 -12.06 2.12 -8.96
N GLU A 255 -12.76 1.70 -10.02
CA GLU A 255 -13.97 2.33 -10.52
C GLU A 255 -15.21 1.41 -10.42
N ASN A 256 -14.98 0.15 -10.03
CA ASN A 256 -16.00 -0.90 -9.95
C ASN A 256 -16.44 -1.23 -8.51
N PHE A 257 -16.04 -0.43 -7.53
CA PHE A 257 -16.54 -0.57 -6.17
C PHE A 257 -17.87 0.17 -6.02
N VAL A 258 -18.95 -0.61 -5.89
CA VAL A 258 -20.33 -0.05 -5.85
C VAL A 258 -20.46 1.02 -4.76
N SER A 259 -21.03 2.15 -5.08
CA SER A 259 -21.19 3.39 -4.31
C SER A 259 -19.95 4.30 -4.25
N VAL A 260 -18.81 3.87 -4.78
CA VAL A 260 -17.61 4.70 -4.91
C VAL A 260 -17.29 4.80 -6.39
N GLN A 261 -17.52 5.98 -6.99
CA GLN A 261 -17.36 6.18 -8.44
C GLN A 261 -15.92 6.01 -8.91
N HIS A 262 -14.98 6.49 -8.09
CA HIS A 262 -13.54 6.38 -8.33
C HIS A 262 -12.82 6.42 -6.98
N THR A 263 -11.84 5.55 -6.79
CA THR A 263 -10.91 5.57 -5.66
C THR A 263 -9.62 4.86 -6.07
N GLU A 264 -8.62 4.98 -5.23
CA GLU A 264 -7.35 4.28 -5.37
C GLU A 264 -7.20 3.24 -4.28
N GLY A 265 -6.38 2.23 -4.55
CA GLY A 265 -6.17 1.15 -3.58
C GLY A 265 -5.76 1.62 -2.20
N PRO A 266 -4.74 2.49 -2.07
CA PRO A 266 -4.34 3.05 -0.77
C PRO A 266 -5.47 3.83 -0.07
N GLN A 267 -6.25 4.61 -0.81
CA GLN A 267 -7.37 5.38 -0.26
C GLN A 267 -8.48 4.46 0.25
N LEU A 268 -8.81 3.42 -0.52
CA LEU A 268 -9.79 2.41 -0.10
C LEU A 268 -9.31 1.65 1.13
N ALA A 269 -8.05 1.23 1.16
CA ALA A 269 -7.45 0.56 2.31
C ALA A 269 -7.51 1.42 3.57
N ALA A 270 -7.13 2.70 3.48
CA ALA A 270 -7.22 3.66 4.59
C ALA A 270 -8.67 3.90 5.05
N ALA A 271 -9.64 3.92 4.12
CA ALA A 271 -11.05 4.03 4.46
C ALA A 271 -11.57 2.79 5.22
N LEU A 272 -11.16 1.59 4.79
CA LEU A 272 -11.49 0.33 5.46
C LEU A 272 -10.88 0.26 6.86
N GLU A 273 -9.63 0.68 7.02
CA GLU A 273 -8.95 0.69 8.32
C GLU A 273 -9.64 1.64 9.31
N ARG A 274 -9.94 2.87 8.87
CA ARG A 274 -10.71 3.82 9.70
C ARG A 274 -12.06 3.24 10.12
N HIS A 275 -12.77 2.59 9.19
CA HIS A 275 -14.07 1.97 9.50
C HIS A 275 -13.94 0.83 10.53
N VAL A 276 -12.89 0.03 10.45
CA VAL A 276 -12.61 -1.02 11.45
C VAL A 276 -12.33 -0.41 12.82
N LYS A 277 -11.49 0.63 12.88
CA LYS A 277 -11.11 1.33 14.13
C LYS A 277 -12.28 2.07 14.81
N GLU A 278 -13.33 2.45 14.07
CA GLU A 278 -14.57 3.02 14.64
C GLU A 278 -15.30 2.07 15.62
N TYR A 279 -15.08 0.77 15.53
CA TYR A 279 -15.72 -0.26 16.34
C TYR A 279 -14.82 -0.84 17.45
N GLU A 280 -13.79 -0.12 17.86
CA GLU A 280 -12.83 -0.56 18.90
C GLU A 280 -12.20 -1.94 18.61
N VAL A 281 -12.01 -2.27 17.33
CA VAL A 281 -11.29 -3.47 16.92
C VAL A 281 -9.80 -3.24 17.14
N ASP A 282 -9.16 -4.19 17.79
CA ASP A 282 -7.71 -4.19 18.00
C ASP A 282 -7.01 -4.58 16.68
N VAL A 283 -6.42 -3.62 15.99
CA VAL A 283 -5.71 -3.81 14.70
C VAL A 283 -4.22 -3.93 14.98
N MET A 284 -3.62 -5.06 14.60
CA MET A 284 -2.21 -5.38 14.81
C MET A 284 -1.53 -5.58 13.45
N ASN A 285 -0.83 -4.56 13.00
CA ASN A 285 -0.06 -4.57 11.74
C ASN A 285 1.32 -5.21 11.91
N LEU A 286 2.02 -5.42 10.80
CA LEU A 286 3.36 -6.02 10.71
C LEU A 286 3.45 -7.42 11.35
N GLN A 287 2.33 -8.14 11.42
CA GLN A 287 2.24 -9.46 11.99
C GLN A 287 2.02 -10.52 10.91
N ARG A 288 3.03 -11.35 10.67
CA ARG A 288 2.94 -12.45 9.73
C ARG A 288 2.69 -13.76 10.47
N ALA A 289 1.53 -14.37 10.20
CA ALA A 289 1.17 -15.65 10.80
C ALA A 289 2.07 -16.77 10.25
N SER A 290 2.61 -17.60 11.15
CA SER A 290 3.51 -18.71 10.85
C SER A 290 2.91 -20.10 11.13
N ALA A 291 1.93 -20.19 12.06
CA ALA A 291 1.22 -21.43 12.33
C ALA A 291 -0.13 -21.17 13.01
N LEU A 292 -1.08 -22.07 12.76
CA LEU A 292 -2.32 -22.18 13.50
C LEU A 292 -2.27 -23.47 14.33
N VAL A 293 -2.50 -23.34 15.63
CA VAL A 293 -2.67 -24.48 16.55
C VAL A 293 -4.15 -24.55 16.92
N PRO A 294 -4.92 -25.51 16.38
CA PRO A 294 -6.31 -25.70 16.73
C PRO A 294 -6.49 -26.03 18.22
N ALA A 295 -7.62 -25.63 18.80
CA ALA A 295 -7.99 -26.01 20.16
C ALA A 295 -8.05 -27.53 20.30
N SER A 296 -7.45 -28.07 21.36
CA SER A 296 -7.39 -29.52 21.60
C SER A 296 -8.70 -30.08 22.22
N SER A 297 -9.60 -29.21 22.66
CA SER A 297 -10.87 -29.59 23.30
C SER A 297 -11.99 -28.62 22.93
N GLU A 298 -13.21 -29.08 23.08
CA GLU A 298 -14.41 -28.24 22.92
C GLU A 298 -14.39 -27.05 23.89
N GLY A 299 -14.62 -25.83 23.38
CA GLY A 299 -14.53 -24.59 24.13
C GLY A 299 -13.11 -24.13 24.45
N GLY A 300 -12.09 -24.84 23.98
CA GLY A 300 -10.70 -24.43 24.08
C GLY A 300 -10.39 -23.21 23.18
N LEU A 301 -9.17 -22.71 23.30
CA LEU A 301 -8.69 -21.60 22.50
C LEU A 301 -7.80 -22.08 21.38
N HIS A 302 -8.03 -21.57 20.18
CA HIS A 302 -7.08 -21.65 19.07
C HIS A 302 -5.91 -20.70 19.33
N GLU A 303 -4.71 -21.06 18.86
CA GLU A 303 -3.53 -20.22 18.95
C GLU A 303 -2.99 -19.93 17.55
N VAL A 304 -2.81 -18.66 17.23
CA VAL A 304 -2.13 -18.20 16.01
C VAL A 304 -0.73 -17.76 16.41
N LYS A 305 0.30 -18.37 15.82
CA LYS A 305 1.71 -18.03 16.02
C LYS A 305 2.20 -17.13 14.91
N PHE A 306 3.15 -16.25 15.22
CA PHE A 306 3.74 -15.29 14.30
C PHE A 306 5.23 -15.54 14.09
N GLU A 307 5.79 -15.02 12.98
CA GLU A 307 7.22 -15.19 12.66
C GLU A 307 8.15 -14.56 13.70
N ASN A 308 7.71 -13.50 14.38
CA ASN A 308 8.44 -12.86 15.48
C ASN A 308 8.41 -13.64 16.81
N GLY A 309 7.86 -14.83 16.82
CA GLY A 309 7.77 -15.71 18.01
C GLY A 309 6.59 -15.43 18.95
N ALA A 310 5.83 -14.36 18.71
CA ALA A 310 4.60 -14.09 19.47
C ALA A 310 3.48 -15.07 19.13
N SER A 311 2.45 -15.11 19.98
CA SER A 311 1.21 -15.80 19.68
C SER A 311 0.00 -15.08 20.25
N LEU A 312 -1.16 -15.28 19.62
CA LEU A 312 -2.46 -14.80 20.07
C LEU A 312 -3.44 -15.97 20.21
N LYS A 313 -4.32 -15.88 21.19
CA LYS A 313 -5.33 -16.89 21.45
C LYS A 313 -6.73 -16.36 21.17
N ALA A 314 -7.59 -17.19 20.59
CA ALA A 314 -8.97 -16.82 20.30
C ALA A 314 -9.91 -18.02 20.39
N LYS A 315 -11.19 -17.76 20.69
CA LYS A 315 -12.25 -18.78 20.64
C LYS A 315 -12.60 -19.15 19.21
N THR A 316 -12.46 -18.20 18.29
CA THR A 316 -12.72 -18.37 16.85
C THR A 316 -11.67 -17.65 16.04
N VAL A 317 -11.16 -18.28 15.00
CA VAL A 317 -10.21 -17.68 14.03
C VAL A 317 -10.89 -17.57 12.68
N ILE A 318 -10.87 -16.37 12.09
CA ILE A 318 -11.34 -16.13 10.74
C ILE A 318 -10.12 -16.00 9.83
N LEU A 319 -10.01 -16.90 8.85
CA LEU A 319 -8.91 -16.91 7.89
C LEU A 319 -9.25 -16.03 6.68
N SER A 320 -8.63 -14.87 6.59
CA SER A 320 -8.82 -13.88 5.51
C SER A 320 -7.49 -13.49 4.86
N THR A 321 -6.53 -14.42 4.85
CA THR A 321 -5.15 -14.19 4.39
C THR A 321 -5.03 -13.98 2.89
N GLY A 322 -6.12 -14.22 2.14
CA GLY A 322 -6.18 -13.98 0.69
C GLY A 322 -5.18 -14.80 -0.10
N ALA A 323 -4.77 -14.21 -1.22
CA ALA A 323 -3.79 -14.80 -2.11
C ALA A 323 -2.92 -13.68 -2.68
N ARG A 324 -1.77 -14.02 -3.22
CA ARG A 324 -0.90 -13.11 -3.96
C ARG A 324 -0.87 -13.50 -5.43
N TRP A 325 -0.69 -12.51 -6.27
CA TRP A 325 -0.47 -12.75 -7.69
C TRP A 325 0.81 -13.57 -7.89
N ARG A 326 0.77 -14.50 -8.82
CA ARG A 326 1.97 -15.16 -9.29
C ARG A 326 2.70 -14.18 -10.20
N GLU A 327 3.94 -13.90 -9.88
CA GLU A 327 4.82 -13.04 -10.65
C GLU A 327 5.59 -13.87 -11.69
N MET A 328 6.06 -13.22 -12.74
CA MET A 328 6.88 -13.87 -13.78
C MET A 328 8.29 -14.18 -13.26
N GLY A 329 8.79 -13.38 -12.31
CA GLY A 329 10.13 -13.49 -11.73
C GLY A 329 11.24 -13.09 -12.72
N VAL A 330 10.97 -12.10 -13.57
CA VAL A 330 11.90 -11.64 -14.61
C VAL A 330 12.46 -10.24 -14.30
N PRO A 331 13.65 -9.90 -14.82
CA PRO A 331 14.19 -8.54 -14.72
C PRO A 331 13.19 -7.48 -15.19
N GLY A 332 13.14 -6.35 -14.50
CA GLY A 332 12.23 -5.24 -14.77
C GLY A 332 10.82 -5.41 -14.20
N GLU A 333 10.37 -6.61 -13.85
CA GLU A 333 9.00 -6.81 -13.34
C GLU A 333 8.74 -6.02 -12.06
N GLN A 334 9.63 -6.09 -11.07
CA GLN A 334 9.47 -5.37 -9.80
C GLN A 334 9.64 -3.85 -9.96
N GLU A 335 10.57 -3.42 -10.81
CA GLU A 335 10.84 -2.00 -11.09
C GLU A 335 9.63 -1.30 -11.68
N TYR A 336 8.92 -1.97 -12.60
CA TYR A 336 7.77 -1.42 -13.31
C TYR A 336 6.41 -1.85 -12.75
N LYS A 337 6.38 -2.51 -11.59
CA LYS A 337 5.15 -2.80 -10.88
C LYS A 337 4.45 -1.49 -10.51
N ALA A 338 3.17 -1.36 -10.83
CA ALA A 338 2.40 -0.11 -10.77
C ALA A 338 2.91 1.03 -11.69
N LYS A 339 3.85 0.74 -12.60
CA LYS A 339 4.34 1.66 -13.62
C LYS A 339 4.16 1.09 -15.04
N GLY A 340 3.18 0.22 -15.20
CA GLY A 340 2.88 -0.46 -16.44
C GLY A 340 2.87 -1.99 -16.33
N VAL A 341 3.45 -2.59 -15.27
CA VAL A 341 3.19 -3.99 -14.90
C VAL A 341 2.01 -4.02 -13.95
N CYS A 342 0.92 -4.65 -14.38
CA CYS A 342 -0.38 -4.66 -13.74
C CYS A 342 -0.87 -6.10 -13.52
N PHE A 343 -1.77 -6.27 -12.55
CA PHE A 343 -2.35 -7.58 -12.21
C PHE A 343 -3.88 -7.59 -12.27
N CYS A 344 -4.52 -6.43 -12.34
CA CYS A 344 -5.98 -6.29 -12.41
C CYS A 344 -6.42 -5.63 -13.72
N PRO A 345 -6.84 -6.37 -14.75
CA PRO A 345 -7.27 -5.79 -16.03
C PRO A 345 -8.45 -4.82 -15.92
N HIS A 346 -9.40 -5.09 -15.03
CA HIS A 346 -10.55 -4.20 -14.83
C HIS A 346 -10.21 -2.91 -14.11
N CYS A 347 -9.23 -2.99 -13.16
CA CYS A 347 -8.83 -1.82 -12.39
C CYS A 347 -7.95 -0.89 -13.23
N ASP A 348 -6.94 -1.48 -13.87
CA ASP A 348 -5.88 -0.72 -14.52
C ASP A 348 -6.10 -0.56 -16.03
N GLY A 349 -6.93 -1.42 -16.65
CA GLY A 349 -7.21 -1.42 -18.08
C GLY A 349 -7.61 -0.06 -18.66
N PRO A 350 -8.52 0.70 -18.02
CA PRO A 350 -8.90 2.04 -18.47
C PRO A 350 -7.74 3.02 -18.64
N LEU A 351 -6.65 2.87 -17.87
CA LEU A 351 -5.45 3.71 -17.94
C LEU A 351 -4.64 3.48 -19.25
N PHE A 352 -4.91 2.37 -19.92
CA PHE A 352 -4.25 1.98 -21.18
C PHE A 352 -5.14 2.19 -22.40
N LYS A 353 -6.18 2.98 -22.29
CA LYS A 353 -7.07 3.30 -23.43
C LYS A 353 -6.28 3.80 -24.64
N GLY A 354 -6.47 3.12 -25.77
CA GLY A 354 -5.78 3.45 -27.03
C GLY A 354 -4.30 3.09 -27.09
N LYS A 355 -3.73 2.43 -26.08
CA LYS A 355 -2.33 1.97 -26.02
C LYS A 355 -2.21 0.51 -26.46
N ARG A 356 -0.97 0.05 -26.61
CA ARG A 356 -0.66 -1.37 -26.87
C ARG A 356 -0.29 -2.04 -25.56
N VAL A 357 -0.85 -3.21 -25.27
CA VAL A 357 -0.57 -3.95 -24.03
C VAL A 357 -0.29 -5.41 -24.30
N ALA A 358 0.40 -6.07 -23.36
CA ALA A 358 0.50 -7.51 -23.32
C ALA A 358 -0.36 -8.10 -22.19
N VAL A 359 -0.83 -9.31 -22.41
CA VAL A 359 -1.39 -10.19 -21.36
C VAL A 359 -0.51 -11.44 -21.29
N ILE A 360 -0.01 -11.76 -20.12
CA ILE A 360 0.83 -12.93 -19.88
C ILE A 360 -0.03 -14.02 -19.24
N GLY A 361 -0.20 -15.14 -19.96
CA GLY A 361 -0.96 -16.31 -19.54
C GLY A 361 -2.18 -16.59 -20.41
N GLY A 362 -2.32 -17.84 -20.87
CA GLY A 362 -3.38 -18.33 -21.76
C GLY A 362 -4.41 -19.24 -21.08
N GLY A 363 -4.59 -19.15 -19.77
CA GLY A 363 -5.70 -19.73 -19.03
C GLY A 363 -6.97 -18.88 -19.15
N ASN A 364 -8.08 -19.29 -18.51
CA ASN A 364 -9.34 -18.54 -18.55
C ASN A 364 -9.13 -17.07 -18.16
N SER A 365 -8.46 -16.78 -17.05
CA SER A 365 -8.23 -15.40 -16.58
C SER A 365 -7.46 -14.55 -17.60
N GLY A 366 -6.40 -15.10 -18.24
CA GLY A 366 -5.64 -14.35 -19.23
C GLY A 366 -6.41 -14.11 -20.51
N VAL A 367 -7.18 -15.10 -20.96
CA VAL A 367 -8.00 -14.96 -22.19
C VAL A 367 -9.16 -14.00 -21.95
N GLU A 368 -9.84 -14.06 -20.79
CA GLU A 368 -10.88 -13.09 -20.39
C GLU A 368 -10.29 -11.68 -20.33
N ALA A 369 -9.14 -11.51 -19.65
CA ALA A 369 -8.43 -10.25 -19.60
C ALA A 369 -8.12 -9.67 -20.99
N ALA A 370 -7.63 -10.51 -21.91
CA ALA A 370 -7.33 -10.10 -23.28
C ALA A 370 -8.60 -9.67 -24.07
N ILE A 371 -9.71 -10.38 -23.86
CA ILE A 371 -11.00 -10.04 -24.47
C ILE A 371 -11.50 -8.68 -23.98
N ASP A 372 -11.45 -8.45 -22.67
CA ASP A 372 -11.93 -7.20 -22.07
C ASP A 372 -11.05 -6.01 -22.45
N LEU A 373 -9.73 -6.18 -22.36
CA LEU A 373 -8.78 -5.16 -22.77
C LEU A 373 -8.88 -4.82 -24.25
N ALA A 374 -9.20 -5.79 -25.13
CA ALA A 374 -9.39 -5.54 -26.55
C ALA A 374 -10.51 -4.53 -26.85
N GLY A 375 -11.49 -4.38 -25.93
CA GLY A 375 -12.53 -3.34 -26.03
C GLY A 375 -12.07 -1.93 -25.63
N ILE A 376 -10.88 -1.80 -25.05
CA ILE A 376 -10.41 -0.55 -24.44
C ILE A 376 -9.14 -0.04 -25.10
N VAL A 377 -8.17 -0.96 -25.40
CA VAL A 377 -6.84 -0.63 -25.86
C VAL A 377 -6.72 -0.73 -27.38
N ALA A 378 -5.65 -0.18 -27.95
CA ALA A 378 -5.43 -0.25 -29.40
C ALA A 378 -5.07 -1.69 -29.85
N HIS A 379 -4.26 -2.41 -29.07
CA HIS A 379 -3.84 -3.77 -29.41
C HIS A 379 -3.47 -4.56 -28.15
N VAL A 380 -3.84 -5.85 -28.16
CA VAL A 380 -3.47 -6.81 -27.11
C VAL A 380 -2.57 -7.89 -27.70
N THR A 381 -1.42 -8.12 -27.09
CA THR A 381 -0.55 -9.26 -27.37
C THR A 381 -0.67 -10.26 -26.20
N LEU A 382 -1.35 -11.39 -26.41
CA LEU A 382 -1.42 -12.45 -25.41
C LEU A 382 -0.26 -13.42 -25.61
N LEU A 383 0.57 -13.60 -24.57
CA LEU A 383 1.69 -14.54 -24.54
C LEU A 383 1.36 -15.73 -23.64
N GLU A 384 1.47 -16.94 -24.18
CA GLU A 384 1.30 -18.19 -23.45
C GLU A 384 2.58 -19.02 -23.51
N PHE A 385 3.01 -19.48 -22.33
CA PHE A 385 4.22 -20.31 -22.17
C PHE A 385 4.07 -21.68 -22.84
N ALA A 386 2.87 -22.28 -22.81
CA ALA A 386 2.57 -23.55 -23.45
C ALA A 386 2.34 -23.38 -24.96
N ASP A 387 2.35 -24.50 -25.69
CA ASP A 387 2.04 -24.56 -27.11
C ASP A 387 0.53 -24.45 -27.42
N THR A 388 -0.30 -24.49 -26.37
CA THR A 388 -1.77 -24.42 -26.45
C THR A 388 -2.33 -23.52 -25.37
N LEU A 389 -3.44 -22.83 -25.66
CA LEU A 389 -4.22 -22.11 -24.64
C LEU A 389 -4.98 -23.13 -23.78
N ARG A 390 -5.04 -22.88 -22.47
CA ARG A 390 -5.77 -23.70 -21.50
C ARG A 390 -7.15 -23.15 -21.16
N ALA A 391 -7.53 -22.03 -21.76
CA ALA A 391 -8.84 -21.42 -21.58
C ALA A 391 -9.95 -22.30 -22.21
N ASP A 392 -11.17 -22.10 -21.76
CA ASP A 392 -12.34 -22.78 -22.31
C ASP A 392 -12.54 -22.47 -23.80
N ALA A 393 -13.04 -23.41 -24.58
CA ALA A 393 -13.18 -23.32 -26.03
C ALA A 393 -14.04 -22.09 -26.47
N VAL A 394 -15.04 -21.73 -25.66
CA VAL A 394 -15.90 -20.55 -25.91
C VAL A 394 -15.08 -19.26 -25.84
N LEU A 395 -14.20 -19.14 -24.83
CA LEU A 395 -13.34 -17.97 -24.67
C LEU A 395 -12.30 -17.90 -25.80
N GLN A 396 -11.66 -19.04 -26.15
CA GLN A 396 -10.71 -19.09 -27.25
C GLN A 396 -11.37 -18.69 -28.59
N LYS A 397 -12.60 -19.16 -28.85
CA LYS A 397 -13.36 -18.76 -30.04
C LYS A 397 -13.65 -17.26 -30.06
N LYS A 398 -14.06 -16.68 -28.93
CA LYS A 398 -14.29 -15.23 -28.81
C LYS A 398 -12.98 -14.46 -29.02
N LEU A 399 -11.90 -14.84 -28.39
CA LEU A 399 -10.58 -14.22 -28.54
C LEU A 399 -10.14 -14.19 -30.02
N GLY A 400 -10.27 -15.33 -30.72
CA GLY A 400 -9.90 -15.47 -32.14
C GLY A 400 -10.78 -14.63 -33.10
N SER A 401 -11.90 -14.10 -32.65
CA SER A 401 -12.75 -13.19 -33.43
C SER A 401 -12.38 -11.71 -33.33
N LEU A 402 -11.42 -11.37 -32.46
CA LEU A 402 -11.04 -9.99 -32.20
C LEU A 402 -9.86 -9.57 -33.10
N PRO A 403 -10.03 -8.54 -33.96
CA PRO A 403 -9.02 -8.18 -34.95
C PRO A 403 -7.78 -7.49 -34.36
N ASN A 404 -7.90 -6.94 -33.14
CA ASN A 404 -6.84 -6.25 -32.45
C ASN A 404 -6.16 -7.11 -31.36
N VAL A 405 -6.26 -8.44 -31.47
CA VAL A 405 -5.60 -9.36 -30.55
C VAL A 405 -4.63 -10.26 -31.33
N THR A 406 -3.39 -10.33 -30.88
CA THR A 406 -2.39 -11.29 -31.35
C THR A 406 -2.09 -12.30 -30.24
N VAL A 407 -2.14 -13.60 -30.58
CA VAL A 407 -1.82 -14.69 -29.65
C VAL A 407 -0.47 -15.28 -30.03
N ILE A 408 0.47 -15.27 -29.10
CA ILE A 408 1.80 -15.88 -29.24
C ILE A 408 1.89 -17.02 -28.22
N LYS A 409 2.02 -18.24 -28.72
CA LYS A 409 2.17 -19.46 -27.92
C LYS A 409 3.64 -19.86 -27.87
N SER A 410 3.98 -20.79 -26.99
CA SER A 410 5.36 -21.23 -26.73
C SER A 410 6.30 -20.05 -26.41
N ALA A 411 5.78 -18.98 -25.82
CA ALA A 411 6.47 -17.75 -25.52
C ALA A 411 6.79 -17.65 -24.02
N GLN A 412 8.06 -17.59 -23.68
CA GLN A 412 8.54 -17.35 -22.33
C GLN A 412 8.96 -15.88 -22.19
N THR A 413 8.22 -15.08 -21.46
CA THR A 413 8.67 -13.72 -21.10
C THR A 413 9.97 -13.81 -20.30
N THR A 414 10.98 -13.05 -20.69
CA THR A 414 12.32 -13.09 -20.09
C THR A 414 12.75 -11.75 -19.49
N GLU A 415 12.14 -10.65 -19.93
CA GLU A 415 12.48 -9.31 -19.47
C GLU A 415 11.31 -8.34 -19.67
N VAL A 416 11.11 -7.44 -18.73
CA VAL A 416 10.26 -6.24 -18.88
C VAL A 416 11.16 -5.05 -19.15
N LYS A 417 10.89 -4.31 -20.23
CA LYS A 417 11.62 -3.10 -20.62
C LYS A 417 10.85 -1.84 -20.24
N GLY A 418 11.59 -0.80 -19.91
CA GLY A 418 11.02 0.52 -19.64
C GLY A 418 12.07 1.61 -19.72
N ASP A 419 11.64 2.83 -19.41
CA ASP A 419 12.45 4.05 -19.49
C ASP A 419 12.81 4.61 -18.09
N GLY A 420 12.67 3.77 -17.05
CA GLY A 420 12.83 4.15 -15.64
C GLY A 420 11.54 4.71 -15.01
N GLN A 421 10.62 5.27 -15.81
CA GLN A 421 9.34 5.80 -15.34
C GLN A 421 8.17 4.87 -15.65
N LYS A 422 8.18 4.19 -16.79
CA LYS A 422 7.10 3.32 -17.24
C LYS A 422 7.59 2.22 -18.16
N VAL A 423 6.77 1.19 -18.30
CA VAL A 423 6.95 0.13 -19.30
C VAL A 423 6.91 0.71 -20.71
N ASN A 424 7.84 0.28 -21.56
CA ASN A 424 7.86 0.56 -22.99
C ASN A 424 8.00 -0.70 -23.87
N GLY A 425 8.13 -1.88 -23.26
CA GLY A 425 8.22 -3.14 -23.98
C GLY A 425 8.45 -4.35 -23.10
N LEU A 426 8.54 -5.51 -23.73
CA LEU A 426 8.98 -6.77 -23.12
C LEU A 426 9.83 -7.58 -24.10
N VAL A 427 10.62 -8.51 -23.56
CA VAL A 427 11.31 -9.53 -24.33
C VAL A 427 10.71 -10.89 -23.97
N TYR A 428 10.48 -11.70 -25.00
CA TYR A 428 10.15 -13.11 -24.81
C TYR A 428 11.07 -13.99 -25.66
N LYS A 429 11.26 -15.21 -25.18
CA LYS A 429 11.96 -16.27 -25.90
C LYS A 429 10.92 -17.20 -26.53
N ASP A 430 11.01 -17.41 -27.83
CA ASP A 430 10.30 -18.49 -28.50
C ASP A 430 10.91 -19.82 -28.04
N ARG A 431 10.12 -20.66 -27.39
CA ARG A 431 10.58 -21.92 -26.79
C ARG A 431 10.79 -23.04 -27.83
N ILE A 432 10.41 -22.81 -29.08
CA ILE A 432 10.61 -23.74 -30.19
C ILE A 432 11.90 -23.41 -30.91
N THR A 433 12.10 -22.16 -31.28
CA THR A 433 13.27 -21.66 -32.05
C THR A 433 14.43 -21.21 -31.17
N GLU A 434 14.18 -21.02 -29.87
CA GLU A 434 15.12 -20.46 -28.88
C GLU A 434 15.48 -18.98 -29.14
N GLU A 435 14.85 -18.31 -30.10
CA GLU A 435 15.10 -16.94 -30.48
C GLU A 435 14.44 -15.95 -29.52
N LEU A 436 15.10 -14.81 -29.30
CA LEU A 436 14.57 -13.72 -28.50
C LEU A 436 13.84 -12.70 -29.39
N HIS A 437 12.65 -12.32 -28.99
CA HIS A 437 11.81 -11.35 -29.66
C HIS A 437 11.47 -10.20 -28.69
N SER A 438 11.40 -8.97 -29.21
CA SER A 438 10.99 -7.79 -28.46
C SER A 438 9.63 -7.30 -28.95
N VAL A 439 8.75 -6.94 -28.03
CA VAL A 439 7.45 -6.33 -28.31
C VAL A 439 7.40 -4.96 -27.68
N GLU A 440 7.11 -3.93 -28.48
CA GLU A 440 6.88 -2.57 -28.00
C GLU A 440 5.44 -2.42 -27.52
N LEU A 441 5.26 -1.95 -26.29
CA LEU A 441 3.96 -1.77 -25.64
C LEU A 441 4.08 -0.88 -24.41
N GLU A 442 2.95 -0.40 -23.88
CA GLU A 442 2.93 0.52 -22.75
C GLU A 442 2.37 -0.10 -21.46
N GLY A 443 1.93 -1.36 -21.50
CA GLY A 443 1.42 -2.05 -20.31
C GLY A 443 1.48 -3.56 -20.43
N ILE A 444 1.67 -4.24 -19.30
CA ILE A 444 1.75 -5.70 -19.19
C ILE A 444 0.81 -6.16 -18.07
N PHE A 445 -0.15 -7.01 -18.40
CA PHE A 445 -1.09 -7.61 -17.45
C PHE A 445 -0.70 -9.06 -17.17
N VAL A 446 -0.24 -9.33 -15.95
CA VAL A 446 0.25 -10.65 -15.55
C VAL A 446 -0.92 -11.51 -15.04
N GLN A 447 -1.29 -12.55 -15.81
CA GLN A 447 -2.45 -13.40 -15.55
C GLN A 447 -2.08 -14.90 -15.49
N ILE A 448 -1.01 -15.22 -14.76
CA ILE A 448 -0.46 -16.58 -14.63
C ILE A 448 -0.91 -17.30 -13.36
N GLY A 449 -1.98 -16.80 -12.74
CA GLY A 449 -2.65 -17.41 -11.59
C GLY A 449 -2.32 -16.74 -10.27
N LEU A 450 -2.88 -17.33 -9.20
CA LEU A 450 -2.74 -16.86 -7.82
C LEU A 450 -2.02 -17.90 -6.98
N LEU A 451 -1.29 -17.42 -5.97
CA LEU A 451 -0.69 -18.23 -4.91
C LEU A 451 -1.44 -17.94 -3.61
N PRO A 452 -2.18 -18.91 -3.05
CA PRO A 452 -2.87 -18.69 -1.78
C PRO A 452 -1.87 -18.47 -0.64
N ASN A 453 -2.22 -17.58 0.29
CA ASN A 453 -1.42 -17.31 1.49
C ASN A 453 -1.80 -18.30 2.60
N SER A 454 -1.64 -19.60 2.34
CA SER A 454 -2.08 -20.71 3.20
C SER A 454 -0.95 -21.64 3.67
N ASP A 455 0.29 -21.34 3.31
CA ASP A 455 1.44 -22.19 3.68
C ASP A 455 1.55 -22.42 5.20
N TRP A 456 1.24 -21.39 6.00
CA TRP A 456 1.25 -21.42 7.45
C TRP A 456 0.16 -22.28 8.09
N LEU A 457 -0.83 -22.73 7.28
CA LEU A 457 -1.95 -23.55 7.70
C LEU A 457 -1.70 -25.05 7.47
N LYS A 458 -0.57 -25.43 6.87
CA LYS A 458 -0.22 -26.83 6.62
C LYS A 458 -0.18 -27.64 7.91
N GLY A 459 -0.94 -28.73 7.94
CA GLY A 459 -1.07 -29.60 9.11
C GLY A 459 -2.05 -29.14 10.18
N SER A 460 -2.64 -27.96 10.05
CA SER A 460 -3.63 -27.42 10.99
C SER A 460 -5.06 -27.47 10.47
N VAL A 461 -5.19 -27.36 9.14
CA VAL A 461 -6.46 -27.48 8.41
C VAL A 461 -6.25 -28.31 7.16
N GLU A 462 -7.32 -28.86 6.62
CA GLU A 462 -7.28 -29.63 5.38
C GLU A 462 -7.09 -28.69 4.19
N LEU A 463 -6.11 -28.98 3.33
CA LEU A 463 -5.76 -28.17 2.17
C LEU A 463 -5.93 -29.00 0.89
N ASN A 464 -6.65 -28.45 -0.09
CA ASN A 464 -6.76 -28.98 -1.44
C ASN A 464 -5.95 -28.12 -2.42
N ARG A 465 -4.83 -28.63 -2.93
CA ARG A 465 -3.91 -27.90 -3.83
C ARG A 465 -3.54 -26.52 -3.29
N ASP A 466 -3.11 -26.45 -2.02
CA ASP A 466 -2.74 -25.24 -1.29
C ASP A 466 -3.92 -24.32 -0.89
N TRP A 467 -5.17 -24.67 -1.26
CA TRP A 467 -6.38 -23.98 -0.78
C TRP A 467 -6.98 -24.74 0.41
N VAL A 468 -7.53 -23.99 1.34
CA VAL A 468 -8.22 -24.60 2.49
C VAL A 468 -9.47 -25.30 1.96
N GLU A 469 -9.64 -26.60 2.29
CA GLU A 469 -10.83 -27.36 1.94
C GLU A 469 -11.95 -27.12 2.95
N VAL A 470 -13.18 -27.08 2.48
CA VAL A 470 -14.35 -26.76 3.30
C VAL A 470 -15.52 -27.59 2.83
N GLU A 471 -16.22 -28.22 3.77
CA GLU A 471 -17.43 -28.96 3.48
C GLU A 471 -18.61 -28.06 3.11
N ALA A 472 -19.46 -28.54 2.19
CA ALA A 472 -20.67 -27.83 1.81
C ALA A 472 -21.64 -27.79 3.01
N GLY A 473 -21.81 -26.67 3.64
CA GLY A 473 -22.60 -26.47 4.86
C GLY A 473 -21.90 -25.58 5.87
N ASP A 474 -20.57 -25.48 5.80
CA ASP A 474 -19.76 -24.62 6.66
C ASP A 474 -19.57 -23.21 6.11
N PHE A 475 -20.26 -22.89 5.00
CA PHE A 475 -20.09 -21.60 4.30
C PHE A 475 -21.04 -20.52 4.75
N MET A 476 -20.48 -19.37 5.09
CA MET A 476 -21.14 -18.10 4.90
C MET A 476 -20.39 -17.34 3.79
N TRP A 477 -21.05 -17.12 2.65
CA TRP A 477 -20.52 -16.34 1.57
C TRP A 477 -20.48 -14.87 1.98
N LEU A 478 -19.34 -14.36 2.43
CA LEU A 478 -19.05 -12.94 2.34
C LEU A 478 -18.55 -12.65 0.93
N ARG A 479 -19.46 -12.60 -0.05
CA ARG A 479 -19.25 -11.85 -1.29
C ARG A 479 -19.30 -10.35 -0.96
N ALA A 480 -18.54 -9.93 0.02
CA ALA A 480 -18.39 -8.54 0.34
C ALA A 480 -17.17 -8.02 -0.42
N PHE A 481 -17.45 -7.44 -1.60
CA PHE A 481 -16.71 -6.29 -2.07
C PHE A 481 -15.19 -6.43 -2.20
N CYS A 482 -14.72 -7.41 -2.97
CA CYS A 482 -13.41 -7.30 -3.59
C CYS A 482 -13.62 -7.06 -5.09
N PRO A 483 -13.21 -5.93 -5.65
CA PRO A 483 -13.29 -5.67 -7.09
C PRO A 483 -12.58 -6.76 -7.91
N GLN A 484 -11.55 -7.38 -7.32
CA GLN A 484 -10.78 -8.48 -7.93
C GLN A 484 -11.49 -9.85 -7.86
N ALA A 485 -12.49 -10.02 -6.99
CA ALA A 485 -13.26 -11.26 -6.88
C ALA A 485 -14.23 -11.47 -8.05
N CYS A 486 -14.42 -10.47 -8.90
CA CYS A 486 -15.32 -10.56 -10.05
C CYS A 486 -14.78 -11.44 -11.20
N TYR A 487 -13.47 -11.82 -11.18
CA TYR A 487 -12.81 -12.51 -12.29
C TYR A 487 -12.66 -14.02 -12.16
N ALA A 488 -12.77 -14.54 -11.00
CA ALA A 488 -12.81 -15.98 -10.88
C ALA A 488 -14.27 -16.44 -10.89
N GLY A 489 -14.60 -17.24 -11.86
CA GLY A 489 -15.89 -17.92 -11.90
C GLY A 489 -16.24 -18.57 -10.56
N PRO A 490 -17.50 -18.95 -10.34
CA PRO A 490 -18.02 -19.38 -9.03
C PRO A 490 -17.18 -20.45 -8.31
N ASP A 491 -16.29 -21.13 -9.03
CA ASP A 491 -15.48 -22.23 -8.51
C ASP A 491 -14.07 -21.85 -8.01
N ARG A 492 -13.61 -20.61 -8.14
CA ARG A 492 -12.19 -20.26 -7.92
C ARG A 492 -11.88 -19.27 -6.80
N PHE A 493 -12.88 -18.57 -6.22
CA PHE A 493 -12.67 -17.73 -5.03
C PHE A 493 -13.40 -18.30 -3.83
N ARG A 494 -12.71 -19.11 -3.08
CA ARG A 494 -13.15 -19.58 -1.77
C ARG A 494 -12.43 -18.76 -0.72
N TYR A 495 -13.05 -17.65 -0.26
CA TYR A 495 -12.65 -17.02 0.99
C TYR A 495 -13.18 -17.89 2.14
N LEU A 496 -12.28 -18.27 2.99
CA LEU A 496 -12.60 -19.21 4.06
C LEU A 496 -12.82 -18.50 5.38
N LEU A 497 -14.03 -18.59 5.82
CA LEU A 497 -14.37 -18.56 7.23
C LEU A 497 -14.30 -20.00 7.74
N TYR A 498 -13.23 -20.36 8.45
CA TYR A 498 -13.26 -21.61 9.23
C TYR A 498 -14.16 -21.37 10.42
N LYS A 499 -15.23 -22.17 10.51
CA LYS A 499 -16.28 -22.04 11.49
C LYS A 499 -16.33 -23.30 12.36
N ASP A 500 -16.12 -23.14 13.62
CA ASP A 500 -16.81 -23.93 14.62
C ASP A 500 -18.04 -23.15 15.14
N VAL A 501 -19.02 -22.89 14.24
CA VAL A 501 -20.21 -22.07 14.53
C VAL A 501 -21.29 -22.87 15.21
N ASN A 502 -21.21 -24.19 15.16
CA ASN A 502 -22.21 -25.03 15.88
C ASN A 502 -22.09 -24.96 17.41
N ARG A 503 -21.04 -24.32 17.93
CA ARG A 503 -20.73 -24.28 19.35
C ARG A 503 -20.85 -22.92 20.03
N HIS A 504 -21.16 -21.84 19.31
CA HIS A 504 -21.42 -20.53 19.94
C HIS A 504 -22.85 -20.08 19.67
N PRO A 505 -23.77 -20.12 20.68
CA PRO A 505 -25.20 -19.81 20.49
C PRO A 505 -25.49 -18.38 20.02
N ARG A 506 -24.53 -17.48 20.10
CA ARG A 506 -24.67 -16.08 19.67
C ARG A 506 -24.28 -15.81 18.21
N LEU A 507 -23.71 -16.77 17.51
CA LEU A 507 -23.25 -16.63 16.13
C LEU A 507 -24.17 -17.26 15.07
N ARG A 508 -25.39 -17.65 15.44
CA ARG A 508 -26.42 -18.00 14.44
C ARG A 508 -26.82 -16.74 13.70
N LEU A 509 -26.23 -16.51 12.54
CA LEU A 509 -26.74 -15.55 11.58
C LEU A 509 -27.97 -16.17 10.91
N GLN A 510 -29.14 -15.63 11.21
CA GLN A 510 -30.32 -15.90 10.41
C GLN A 510 -30.09 -15.31 9.02
N ALA A 511 -30.40 -16.11 8.00
CA ALA A 511 -30.36 -15.77 6.59
C ALA A 511 -31.23 -14.54 6.26
#